data_677a634a6c19dc095980576243a09580
#
_entry.id   677a634a6c19dc095980576243a09580
#
_cell.length_a   1.000
_cell.length_b   1.000
_cell.length_c   1.000
_cell.angle_alpha   90.00
_cell.angle_beta   90.00
_cell.angle_gamma   90.00
#
_symmetry.space_group_name_H-M   'P 1'
#
loop_
_entity.id
_entity.type
_entity.pdbx_description
1 polymer ?
#
loop_
_entity_poly.entity_id
_entity_poly.type
_entity_poly.pdbx_seq_one_letter_code
_entity_poly.pdbx_strand_id
1 'polypeptide(L)'
;IKPDDELNQFAEKLIDKIITNQEKDGYLNSFFSLNEPENKFTNLKSRHELYCAGHLLEAALEHLKLNGISRFFDAMERYIDHISETFGIEPGKKRGYPGHQEIELALLKAYEQTGKEKFLNLADYFLSERGSQPHYYDEEERQRKSKEKIVDFSDFPSEIRDYVSSNMPDFEKRNYTY
;
A
#
# COMPACT_ATOMS: atom_id res chain seq x y z
N ILE A 1 2.83 -29.46 9.56
CA ILE A 1 1.53 -29.21 8.90
C ILE A 1 1.37 -30.27 7.83
N LYS A 2 0.18 -30.91 7.74
CA LYS A 2 -0.08 -31.91 6.71
C LYS A 2 -0.27 -31.20 5.37
N PRO A 3 0.37 -31.66 4.26
CA PRO A 3 0.15 -31.09 2.93
C PRO A 3 -1.34 -31.17 2.55
N ASP A 4 -1.85 -30.11 1.94
CA ASP A 4 -3.21 -29.99 1.43
C ASP A 4 -3.15 -29.52 -0.02
N ASP A 5 -3.37 -30.44 -0.95
CA ASP A 5 -3.24 -30.19 -2.37
C ASP A 5 -4.30 -29.23 -2.92
N GLU A 6 -5.50 -29.22 -2.34
CA GLU A 6 -6.58 -28.32 -2.75
C GLU A 6 -6.24 -26.87 -2.34
N LEU A 7 -5.76 -26.69 -1.11
CA LEU A 7 -5.31 -25.40 -0.62
C LEU A 7 -4.11 -24.87 -1.43
N ASN A 8 -3.15 -25.73 -1.74
CA ASN A 8 -1.99 -25.37 -2.57
C ASN A 8 -2.42 -24.93 -3.97
N GLN A 9 -3.33 -25.66 -4.62
CA GLN A 9 -3.85 -25.28 -5.93
C GLN A 9 -4.63 -23.96 -5.88
N PHE A 10 -5.36 -23.70 -4.81
CA PHE A 10 -6.05 -22.43 -4.62
C PHE A 10 -5.05 -21.27 -4.44
N ALA A 11 -4.01 -21.47 -3.61
CA ALA A 11 -2.94 -20.47 -3.41
C ALA A 11 -2.24 -20.14 -4.73
N GLU A 12 -1.87 -21.14 -5.53
CA GLU A 12 -1.24 -20.91 -6.83
C GLU A 12 -2.11 -20.11 -7.80
N LYS A 13 -3.43 -20.38 -7.83
CA LYS A 13 -4.38 -19.60 -8.64
C LYS A 13 -4.47 -18.13 -8.19
N LEU A 14 -4.36 -17.85 -6.89
CA LEU A 14 -4.31 -16.48 -6.38
C LEU A 14 -3.01 -15.80 -6.76
N ILE A 15 -1.88 -16.50 -6.60
CA ILE A 15 -0.55 -16.02 -7.01
C ILE A 15 -0.54 -15.67 -8.49
N ASP A 16 -1.09 -16.52 -9.36
CA ASP A 16 -1.22 -16.22 -10.79
C ASP A 16 -1.97 -14.92 -11.06
N LYS A 17 -3.09 -14.72 -10.36
CA LYS A 17 -3.88 -13.49 -10.49
C LYS A 17 -3.11 -12.25 -10.02
N ILE A 18 -2.36 -12.36 -8.92
CA ILE A 18 -1.54 -11.26 -8.41
C ILE A 18 -0.47 -10.90 -9.42
N ILE A 19 0.32 -11.87 -9.89
CA ILE A 19 1.43 -11.66 -10.81
C ILE A 19 0.96 -11.08 -12.15
N THR A 20 -0.14 -11.61 -12.71
CA THR A 20 -0.68 -11.16 -14.00
C THR A 20 -1.21 -9.73 -13.97
N ASN A 21 -1.57 -9.23 -12.80
CA ASN A 21 -2.06 -7.85 -12.63
C ASN A 21 -0.97 -6.87 -12.16
N GLN A 22 0.28 -7.31 -12.06
CA GLN A 22 1.39 -6.41 -11.78
C GLN A 22 1.68 -5.53 -13.00
N GLU A 23 1.85 -4.24 -12.80
CA GLU A 23 2.21 -3.30 -13.86
C GLU A 23 3.67 -3.52 -14.32
N LYS A 24 4.00 -3.00 -15.50
CA LYS A 24 5.33 -3.18 -16.11
C LYS A 24 6.45 -2.56 -15.28
N ASP A 25 6.16 -1.50 -14.55
CA ASP A 25 7.08 -0.81 -13.65
C ASP A 25 7.19 -1.48 -12.27
N GLY A 26 6.50 -2.59 -12.06
CA GLY A 26 6.49 -3.34 -10.80
C GLY A 26 5.38 -2.97 -9.83
N TYR A 27 4.64 -1.87 -10.06
CA TYR A 27 3.54 -1.48 -9.19
C TYR A 27 2.46 -2.56 -9.09
N LEU A 28 1.90 -2.74 -7.88
CA LEU A 28 0.92 -3.79 -7.63
C LEU A 28 -0.14 -3.33 -6.61
N ASN A 29 -1.22 -2.74 -7.08
CA ASN A 29 -2.43 -2.50 -6.31
C ASN A 29 -3.61 -2.37 -7.27
N SER A 30 -4.49 -3.37 -7.29
CA SER A 30 -5.59 -3.45 -8.27
C SER A 30 -6.58 -2.30 -8.17
N PHE A 31 -6.82 -1.77 -6.97
CA PHE A 31 -7.75 -0.65 -6.82
C PHE A 31 -7.25 0.60 -7.56
N PHE A 32 -5.99 1.00 -7.29
CA PHE A 32 -5.43 2.18 -7.93
C PHE A 32 -5.20 1.96 -9.42
N SER A 33 -4.64 0.81 -9.81
CA SER A 33 -4.42 0.51 -11.24
C SER A 33 -5.67 0.61 -12.09
N LEU A 34 -6.83 0.22 -11.55
CA LEU A 34 -8.09 0.16 -12.30
C LEU A 34 -8.96 1.42 -12.15
N ASN A 35 -8.97 2.06 -10.98
CA ASN A 35 -9.94 3.10 -10.67
C ASN A 35 -9.33 4.49 -10.50
N GLU A 36 -8.11 4.59 -9.98
CA GLU A 36 -7.48 5.86 -9.63
C GLU A 36 -5.97 5.86 -9.93
N PRO A 37 -5.52 5.58 -11.17
CA PRO A 37 -4.10 5.42 -11.50
C PRO A 37 -3.26 6.67 -11.21
N GLU A 38 -3.87 7.86 -11.27
CA GLU A 38 -3.23 9.14 -10.95
C GLU A 38 -3.06 9.40 -9.45
N ASN A 39 -3.73 8.60 -8.61
CA ASN A 39 -3.72 8.76 -7.16
C ASN A 39 -2.81 7.77 -6.43
N LYS A 40 -1.98 7.01 -7.15
CA LYS A 40 -0.99 6.10 -6.56
C LYS A 40 -0.09 6.85 -5.58
N PHE A 41 0.04 6.31 -4.38
CA PHE A 41 0.86 6.87 -3.31
C PHE A 41 0.56 8.34 -2.96
N THR A 42 -0.66 8.80 -3.14
CA THR A 42 -1.05 10.19 -2.81
C THR A 42 -1.72 10.33 -1.44
N ASN A 43 -2.09 9.23 -0.81
CA ASN A 43 -2.70 9.19 0.53
C ASN A 43 -2.18 8.00 1.33
N LEU A 44 -0.91 8.05 1.70
CA LEU A 44 -0.23 6.99 2.44
C LEU A 44 -0.82 6.78 3.84
N LYS A 45 -1.33 7.88 4.44
CA LYS A 45 -1.95 7.83 5.77
C LYS A 45 -3.15 6.89 5.82
N SER A 46 -4.01 6.88 4.79
CA SER A 46 -5.34 6.26 4.89
C SER A 46 -5.66 5.22 3.82
N ARG A 47 -4.91 5.15 2.71
CA ARG A 47 -5.24 4.27 1.57
C ARG A 47 -4.49 2.94 1.58
N HIS A 48 -3.64 2.71 2.55
CA HIS A 48 -3.06 1.40 2.87
C HIS A 48 -2.22 0.72 1.76
N GLU A 49 -1.73 1.45 0.75
CA GLU A 49 -0.96 0.85 -0.36
C GLU A 49 0.29 0.13 0.15
N LEU A 50 1.12 0.82 0.97
CA LEU A 50 2.33 0.24 1.55
C LEU A 50 2.02 -0.84 2.59
N TYR A 51 0.92 -0.71 3.33
CA TYR A 51 0.43 -1.74 4.24
C TYR A 51 0.08 -3.04 3.50
N CYS A 52 -0.66 -2.94 2.40
CA CYS A 52 -0.98 -4.10 1.56
C CYS A 52 0.28 -4.70 0.91
N ALA A 53 1.24 -3.87 0.50
CA ALA A 53 2.54 -4.35 -0.01
C ALA A 53 3.30 -5.16 1.04
N GLY A 54 3.29 -4.73 2.30
CA GLY A 54 3.88 -5.46 3.43
C GLY A 54 3.29 -6.86 3.59
N HIS A 55 1.97 -6.96 3.70
CA HIS A 55 1.30 -8.26 3.83
C HIS A 55 1.52 -9.20 2.64
N LEU A 56 1.52 -8.66 1.42
CA LEU A 56 1.83 -9.46 0.24
C LEU A 56 3.29 -9.94 0.24
N LEU A 57 4.22 -9.11 0.69
CA LEU A 57 5.63 -9.50 0.83
C LEU A 57 5.79 -10.61 1.87
N GLU A 58 5.13 -10.52 3.04
CA GLU A 58 5.15 -11.59 4.04
C GLU A 58 4.60 -12.92 3.47
N ALA A 59 3.48 -12.87 2.76
CA ALA A 59 2.94 -14.06 2.11
C ALA A 59 3.91 -14.65 1.06
N ALA A 60 4.58 -13.80 0.30
CA ALA A 60 5.57 -14.24 -0.68
C ALA A 60 6.84 -14.84 -0.04
N LEU A 61 7.25 -14.34 1.12
CA LEU A 61 8.36 -14.89 1.89
C LEU A 61 8.02 -16.29 2.43
N GLU A 62 6.83 -16.50 2.95
CA GLU A 62 6.40 -17.83 3.39
C GLU A 62 6.30 -18.79 2.20
N HIS A 63 5.82 -18.34 1.03
CA HIS A 63 5.82 -19.15 -0.18
C HIS A 63 7.25 -19.51 -0.62
N LEU A 64 8.19 -18.57 -0.56
CA LEU A 64 9.61 -18.80 -0.86
C LEU A 64 10.23 -19.83 0.09
N LYS A 65 9.96 -19.68 1.38
CA LYS A 65 10.46 -20.57 2.43
C LYS A 65 9.98 -22.03 2.26
N LEU A 66 8.72 -22.20 1.82
CA LEU A 66 8.14 -23.53 1.61
C LEU A 66 8.66 -24.20 0.34
N ASN A 67 8.88 -23.44 -0.74
CA ASN A 67 9.15 -23.97 -2.06
C ASN A 67 10.61 -23.79 -2.54
N GLY A 68 11.43 -23.01 -1.84
CA GLY A 68 12.82 -22.69 -2.22
C GLY A 68 12.95 -21.73 -3.40
N ILE A 69 11.99 -21.71 -4.32
CA ILE A 69 11.87 -20.78 -5.45
C ILE A 69 10.45 -20.25 -5.47
N SER A 70 10.27 -18.93 -5.69
CA SER A 70 8.95 -18.31 -5.65
C SER A 70 8.83 -17.19 -6.68
N ARG A 71 8.08 -17.44 -7.74
CA ARG A 71 7.67 -16.40 -8.71
C ARG A 71 6.82 -15.31 -8.04
N PHE A 72 6.15 -15.63 -6.93
CA PHE A 72 5.43 -14.64 -6.13
C PHE A 72 6.41 -13.70 -5.43
N PHE A 73 7.48 -14.26 -4.84
CA PHE A 73 8.54 -13.43 -4.25
C PHE A 73 9.23 -12.57 -5.32
N ASP A 74 9.52 -13.10 -6.50
CA ASP A 74 10.12 -12.32 -7.60
C ASP A 74 9.22 -11.15 -8.02
N ALA A 75 7.90 -11.34 -8.03
CA ALA A 75 6.95 -10.25 -8.30
C ALA A 75 6.95 -9.21 -7.17
N MET A 76 6.95 -9.66 -5.91
CA MET A 76 7.03 -8.73 -4.79
C MET A 76 8.37 -8.00 -4.72
N GLU A 77 9.46 -8.65 -5.08
CA GLU A 77 10.77 -8.00 -5.17
C GLU A 77 10.74 -6.84 -6.18
N ARG A 78 10.12 -7.03 -7.36
CA ARG A 78 9.93 -5.92 -8.34
C ARG A 78 9.05 -4.80 -7.78
N TYR A 79 8.02 -5.14 -7.00
CA TYR A 79 7.18 -4.11 -6.37
C TYR A 79 7.97 -3.31 -5.31
N ILE A 80 8.82 -3.97 -4.53
CA ILE A 80 9.71 -3.30 -3.57
C ILE A 80 10.74 -2.42 -4.29
N ASP A 81 11.26 -2.85 -5.44
CA ASP A 81 12.15 -2.02 -6.27
C ASP A 81 11.42 -0.74 -6.72
N HIS A 82 10.19 -0.86 -7.23
CA HIS A 82 9.34 0.28 -7.60
C HIS A 82 9.08 1.23 -6.40
N ILE A 83 8.81 0.68 -5.21
CA ILE A 83 8.66 1.47 -3.98
C ILE A 83 9.96 2.18 -3.63
N SER A 84 11.11 1.51 -3.72
CA SER A 84 12.44 2.09 -3.46
C SER A 84 12.80 3.20 -4.44
N GLU A 85 12.37 3.11 -5.69
CA GLU A 85 12.54 4.16 -6.69
C GLU A 85 11.64 5.37 -6.42
N THR A 86 10.45 5.12 -5.86
CA THR A 86 9.46 6.16 -5.55
C THR A 86 9.79 6.94 -4.28
N PHE A 87 10.26 6.25 -3.23
CA PHE A 87 10.45 6.82 -1.90
C PHE A 87 11.92 6.95 -1.54
N GLY A 88 12.28 8.06 -0.88
CA GLY A 88 13.64 8.33 -0.44
C GLY A 88 13.89 9.79 -0.15
N ILE A 89 15.11 10.10 0.31
CA ILE A 89 15.56 11.47 0.59
C ILE A 89 16.20 12.15 -0.64
N GLU A 90 16.47 11.39 -1.68
CA GLU A 90 17.15 11.87 -2.89
C GLU A 90 16.24 12.79 -3.70
N PRO A 91 16.82 13.75 -4.45
CA PRO A 91 16.04 14.63 -5.32
C PRO A 91 15.16 13.85 -6.30
N GLY A 92 13.89 14.20 -6.35
CA GLY A 92 12.89 13.56 -7.22
C GLY A 92 12.12 12.43 -6.58
N LYS A 93 12.56 11.90 -5.46
CA LYS A 93 11.81 10.92 -4.68
C LYS A 93 10.83 11.57 -3.71
N LYS A 94 9.82 10.81 -3.33
CA LYS A 94 8.81 11.20 -2.34
C LYS A 94 9.31 10.90 -0.94
N ARG A 95 9.27 11.87 -0.03
CA ARG A 95 9.65 11.71 1.37
C ARG A 95 8.53 11.15 2.26
N GLY A 96 7.71 10.26 1.71
CA GLY A 96 6.60 9.66 2.44
C GLY A 96 6.99 8.40 3.21
N TYR A 97 6.13 8.01 4.12
CA TYR A 97 6.21 6.76 4.87
C TYR A 97 4.80 6.18 5.10
N PRO A 98 4.67 4.85 5.36
CA PRO A 98 3.36 4.21 5.47
C PRO A 98 2.54 4.71 6.66
N GLY A 99 1.21 4.72 6.53
CA GLY A 99 0.30 5.04 7.64
C GLY A 99 0.41 4.06 8.79
N HIS A 100 0.55 2.77 8.48
CA HIS A 100 0.75 1.68 9.43
C HIS A 100 2.10 1.01 9.21
N GLN A 101 2.80 0.67 10.31
CA GLN A 101 4.11 0.03 10.31
C GLN A 101 4.00 -1.48 10.04
N GLU A 102 3.71 -1.83 8.81
CA GLU A 102 3.62 -3.22 8.36
C GLU A 102 4.72 -3.57 7.37
N ILE A 103 4.94 -2.69 6.37
CA ILE A 103 5.93 -2.95 5.34
C ILE A 103 7.36 -2.98 5.91
N GLU A 104 7.65 -2.18 6.94
CA GLU A 104 8.96 -2.17 7.61
C GLU A 104 9.27 -3.55 8.22
N LEU A 105 8.28 -4.18 8.86
CA LEU A 105 8.41 -5.53 9.40
C LEU A 105 8.63 -6.57 8.30
N ALA A 106 7.86 -6.50 7.23
CA ALA A 106 7.98 -7.40 6.08
C ALA A 106 9.36 -7.26 5.40
N LEU A 107 9.87 -6.03 5.26
CA LEU A 107 11.18 -5.74 4.70
C LEU A 107 12.31 -6.32 5.56
N LEU A 108 12.23 -6.19 6.88
CA LEU A 108 13.23 -6.79 7.78
C LEU A 108 13.23 -8.32 7.69
N LYS A 109 12.04 -8.96 7.62
CA LYS A 109 11.94 -10.40 7.37
C LYS A 109 12.52 -10.80 6.02
N ALA A 110 12.29 -9.98 4.97
CA ALA A 110 12.87 -10.20 3.65
C ALA A 110 14.40 -10.12 3.67
N TYR A 111 14.97 -9.14 4.39
CA TYR A 111 16.42 -9.06 4.61
C TYR A 111 16.95 -10.29 5.36
N GLU A 112 16.32 -10.67 6.45
CA GLU A 112 16.70 -11.84 7.26
C GLU A 112 16.74 -13.14 6.42
N GLN A 113 15.74 -13.33 5.54
CA GLN A 113 15.61 -14.54 4.74
C GLN A 113 16.51 -14.55 3.49
N THR A 114 16.82 -13.39 2.92
CA THR A 114 17.51 -13.29 1.61
C THR A 114 18.88 -12.69 1.66
N GLY A 115 19.23 -11.95 2.73
CA GLY A 115 20.47 -11.18 2.83
C GLY A 115 20.60 -9.99 1.89
N LYS A 116 19.53 -9.61 1.18
CA LYS A 116 19.54 -8.50 0.21
C LYS A 116 19.41 -7.15 0.93
N GLU A 117 20.47 -6.37 0.95
CA GLU A 117 20.57 -5.06 1.62
C GLU A 117 19.49 -4.05 1.22
N LYS A 118 18.93 -4.14 0.01
CA LYS A 118 17.89 -3.24 -0.45
C LYS A 118 16.65 -3.23 0.46
N PHE A 119 16.30 -4.38 1.04
CA PHE A 119 15.18 -4.49 1.97
C PHE A 119 15.49 -3.78 3.30
N LEU A 120 16.69 -3.96 3.83
CA LEU A 120 17.14 -3.28 5.04
C LEU A 120 17.17 -1.76 4.83
N ASN A 121 17.73 -1.31 3.71
CA ASN A 121 17.85 0.12 3.39
C ASN A 121 16.48 0.80 3.28
N LEU A 122 15.49 0.14 2.65
CA LEU A 122 14.15 0.70 2.55
C LEU A 122 13.42 0.70 3.90
N ALA A 123 13.60 -0.33 4.72
CA ALA A 123 13.06 -0.36 6.08
C ALA A 123 13.65 0.76 6.96
N ASP A 124 14.97 0.94 6.92
CA ASP A 124 15.67 2.01 7.63
C ASP A 124 15.16 3.39 7.19
N TYR A 125 15.00 3.60 5.89
CA TYR A 125 14.43 4.84 5.35
C TYR A 125 13.05 5.12 5.96
N PHE A 126 12.09 4.19 5.90
CA PHE A 126 10.75 4.41 6.41
C PHE A 126 10.72 4.67 7.92
N LEU A 127 11.52 3.95 8.68
CA LEU A 127 11.64 4.12 10.14
C LEU A 127 12.28 5.47 10.49
N SER A 128 13.33 5.86 9.79
CA SER A 128 14.07 7.11 10.02
C SER A 128 13.28 8.34 9.57
N GLU A 129 12.51 8.23 8.48
CA GLU A 129 11.70 9.34 7.97
C GLU A 129 10.46 9.60 8.84
N ARG A 130 9.97 8.58 9.54
CA ARG A 130 8.81 8.71 10.41
C ARG A 130 9.09 9.69 11.56
N GLY A 131 8.26 10.73 11.65
CA GLY A 131 8.43 11.80 12.64
C GLY A 131 9.34 12.95 12.22
N SER A 132 9.92 12.91 11.01
CA SER A 132 10.67 14.03 10.44
C SER A 132 9.79 15.28 10.29
N GLN A 133 10.42 16.46 10.35
CA GLN A 133 9.73 17.73 10.17
C GLN A 133 10.14 18.38 8.83
N PRO A 134 9.20 19.01 8.10
CA PRO A 134 7.77 19.11 8.38
C PRO A 134 7.08 17.75 8.31
N HIS A 135 5.98 17.57 9.06
CA HIS A 135 5.30 16.29 9.14
C HIS A 135 4.72 15.90 7.77
N TYR A 136 5.12 14.73 7.25
CA TYR A 136 4.73 14.32 5.88
C TYR A 136 3.21 14.28 5.69
N TYR A 137 2.45 13.76 6.65
CA TYR A 137 0.99 13.66 6.50
C TYR A 137 0.27 15.00 6.46
N ASP A 138 0.80 16.02 7.11
CA ASP A 138 0.25 17.38 7.04
C ASP A 138 0.46 17.96 5.64
N GLU A 139 1.63 17.71 5.05
CA GLU A 139 1.93 18.11 3.69
C GLU A 139 1.11 17.33 2.66
N GLU A 140 0.99 16.00 2.84
CA GLU A 140 0.17 15.13 1.99
C GLU A 140 -1.30 15.58 2.01
N GLU A 141 -1.86 15.84 3.19
CA GLU A 141 -3.24 16.31 3.35
C GLU A 141 -3.44 17.68 2.71
N ARG A 142 -2.48 18.61 2.88
CA ARG A 142 -2.53 19.92 2.27
C ARG A 142 -2.54 19.83 0.73
N GLN A 143 -1.68 19.00 0.15
CA GLN A 143 -1.61 18.79 -1.29
C GLN A 143 -2.88 18.13 -1.83
N ARG A 144 -3.44 17.17 -1.10
CA ARG A 144 -4.69 16.51 -1.46
C ARG A 144 -5.86 17.48 -1.43
N LYS A 145 -6.07 18.21 -0.32
CA LYS A 145 -7.13 19.21 -0.19
C LYS A 145 -7.05 20.32 -1.25
N SER A 146 -5.86 20.65 -1.72
CA SER A 146 -5.70 21.61 -2.80
C SER A 146 -6.16 21.10 -4.18
N LYS A 147 -6.25 19.78 -4.36
CA LYS A 147 -6.67 19.12 -5.60
C LYS A 147 -8.10 18.59 -5.56
N GLU A 148 -8.60 18.27 -4.38
CA GLU A 148 -9.98 17.83 -4.21
C GLU A 148 -10.90 19.01 -4.48
N LYS A 149 -11.79 18.89 -5.49
CA LYS A 149 -13.04 19.65 -5.44
C LYS A 149 -13.73 19.23 -4.16
N ILE A 150 -14.00 20.18 -3.27
CA ILE A 150 -14.85 19.94 -2.12
C ILE A 150 -16.20 19.54 -2.72
N VAL A 151 -16.48 18.24 -2.70
CA VAL A 151 -17.83 17.74 -3.06
C VAL A 151 -18.67 18.12 -1.86
N ASP A 152 -19.45 19.18 -2.00
CA ASP A 152 -20.41 19.58 -0.98
C ASP A 152 -21.48 18.47 -0.89
N PHE A 153 -21.89 18.13 0.33
CA PHE A 153 -22.96 17.15 0.53
C PHE A 153 -24.25 17.57 -0.19
N SER A 154 -24.46 18.86 -0.41
CA SER A 154 -25.54 19.42 -1.23
C SER A 154 -25.49 19.01 -2.70
N ASP A 155 -24.33 18.58 -3.22
CA ASP A 155 -24.15 18.15 -4.60
C ASP A 155 -24.67 16.71 -4.86
N PHE A 156 -24.94 15.95 -3.78
CA PHE A 156 -25.51 14.61 -3.91
C PHE A 156 -27.02 14.66 -4.22
N PRO A 157 -27.55 13.68 -4.98
CA PRO A 157 -28.98 13.51 -5.18
C PRO A 157 -29.76 13.53 -3.86
N SER A 158 -30.96 14.09 -3.87
CA SER A 158 -31.80 14.23 -2.68
C SER A 158 -32.01 12.90 -1.94
N GLU A 159 -32.21 11.81 -2.70
CA GLU A 159 -32.43 10.47 -2.17
C GLU A 159 -31.24 9.98 -1.34
N ILE A 160 -30.01 10.29 -1.77
CA ILE A 160 -28.78 9.94 -1.03
C ILE A 160 -28.64 10.80 0.21
N ARG A 161 -28.92 12.10 0.09
CA ARG A 161 -28.88 13.04 1.24
C ARG A 161 -29.88 12.64 2.32
N ASP A 162 -31.12 12.33 1.91
CA ASP A 162 -32.18 11.91 2.82
C ASP A 162 -31.87 10.57 3.49
N TYR A 163 -31.32 9.62 2.76
CA TYR A 163 -30.87 8.34 3.32
C TYR A 163 -29.75 8.52 4.36
N VAL A 164 -28.73 9.31 4.03
CA VAL A 164 -27.59 9.57 4.94
C VAL A 164 -28.07 10.33 6.16
N SER A 165 -28.86 11.40 6.01
CA SER A 165 -29.37 12.19 7.13
C SER A 165 -30.26 11.37 8.07
N SER A 166 -31.04 10.44 7.53
CA SER A 166 -31.95 9.59 8.32
C SER A 166 -31.22 8.45 9.05
N ASN A 167 -30.18 7.86 8.43
CA ASN A 167 -29.51 6.67 8.95
C ASN A 167 -28.14 6.97 9.59
N MET A 168 -27.57 8.14 9.32
CA MET A 168 -26.28 8.59 9.80
C MET A 168 -26.33 10.07 10.24
N PRO A 169 -27.13 10.41 11.28
CA PRO A 169 -27.42 11.80 11.65
C PRO A 169 -26.18 12.64 12.00
N ASP A 170 -25.07 12.00 12.36
CA ASP A 170 -23.79 12.67 12.65
C ASP A 170 -22.83 12.69 11.44
N PHE A 171 -23.27 12.27 10.26
CA PHE A 171 -22.41 12.23 9.07
C PHE A 171 -21.85 13.60 8.70
N GLU A 172 -22.66 14.64 8.77
CA GLU A 172 -22.27 16.04 8.49
C GLU A 172 -21.32 16.60 9.56
N LYS A 173 -21.37 16.06 10.79
CA LYS A 173 -20.52 16.48 11.92
C LYS A 173 -19.20 15.72 11.99
N ARG A 174 -19.07 14.60 11.28
CA ARG A 174 -17.83 13.85 11.21
C ARG A 174 -16.90 14.51 10.20
N ASN A 175 -16.15 15.51 10.66
CA ASN A 175 -14.90 15.82 9.98
C ASN A 175 -14.09 14.51 9.97
N TYR A 176 -13.97 13.87 8.80
CA TYR A 176 -13.11 12.71 8.62
C TYR A 176 -11.65 13.14 8.74
N THR A 177 -11.24 13.40 9.97
CA THR A 177 -9.84 13.44 10.38
C THR A 177 -9.47 12.04 10.83
N TYR A 178 -9.04 11.21 9.90
CA TYR A 178 -8.30 10.01 10.21
C TYR A 178 -6.82 10.29 10.08
#